data_650a4817ee962b5e542d917aece95bd6
#
_entry.id   650a4817ee962b5e542d917aece95bd6
#
_cell.length_a   1.000
_cell.length_b   1.000
_cell.length_c   1.000
_cell.angle_alpha   90.00
_cell.angle_beta   90.00
_cell.angle_gamma   90.00
#
_symmetry.space_group_name_H-M   'P 1'
#
loop_
_entity.id
_entity.type
_entity.pdbx_description
1 polymer ?
#
loop_
_entity_poly.entity_id
_entity_poly.type
_entity_poly.pdbx_seq_one_letter_code
_entity_poly.pdbx_strand_id
1 'polypeptide(L)'
;MKAQTKSIDTHIYERDTEWLRSCDMVIAECTCPSLGVGYELAYAEAHNIPVHIFYDKSKTNISAMLNGNAYFNMLPYEKEDDIYPCLDELLCRR
;
A
#
# COMPACT_ATOMS: atom_id res chain seq x y z
N MET A 1 -28.35 -10.74 11.02
CA MET A 1 -27.70 -9.43 10.97
C MET A 1 -26.20 -9.54 11.19
N LYS A 2 -25.76 -10.03 12.37
CA LYS A 2 -24.34 -10.21 12.63
C LYS A 2 -23.68 -11.19 11.67
N ALA A 3 -24.34 -12.29 11.36
CA ALA A 3 -23.82 -13.29 10.42
C ALA A 3 -23.66 -12.71 9.01
N GLN A 4 -24.62 -11.87 8.58
CA GLN A 4 -24.57 -11.24 7.28
C GLN A 4 -23.44 -10.22 7.18
N THR A 5 -23.25 -9.38 8.22
CA THR A 5 -22.16 -8.41 8.26
C THR A 5 -20.80 -9.11 8.23
N LYS A 6 -20.66 -10.17 9.03
CA LYS A 6 -19.43 -10.97 9.07
C LYS A 6 -19.17 -11.63 7.71
N SER A 7 -20.21 -12.08 7.03
CA SER A 7 -20.08 -12.67 5.70
C SER A 7 -19.61 -11.65 4.67
N ILE A 8 -20.08 -10.40 4.76
CA ILE A 8 -19.64 -9.32 3.88
C ILE A 8 -18.18 -8.99 4.13
N ASP A 9 -17.78 -8.85 5.38
CA ASP A 9 -16.39 -8.57 5.73
C ASP A 9 -15.47 -9.69 5.27
N THR A 10 -15.86 -10.93 5.46
CA THR A 10 -15.09 -12.08 5.00
C THR A 10 -14.92 -12.05 3.48
N HIS A 11 -15.97 -11.71 2.76
CA HIS A 11 -15.92 -11.62 1.31
C HIS A 11 -14.95 -10.53 0.84
N ILE A 12 -14.96 -9.37 1.49
CA ILE A 12 -14.05 -8.28 1.18
C ILE A 12 -12.61 -8.72 1.45
N TYR A 13 -12.36 -9.34 2.59
CA TYR A 13 -11.03 -9.83 2.96
C TYR A 13 -10.49 -10.83 1.93
N GLU A 14 -11.29 -11.80 1.55
CA GLU A 14 -10.89 -12.82 0.59
C GLU A 14 -10.60 -12.24 -0.77
N ARG A 15 -11.45 -11.33 -1.24
CA ARG A 15 -11.27 -10.67 -2.53
C ARG A 15 -10.00 -9.83 -2.57
N ASP A 16 -9.78 -9.01 -1.55
CA ASP A 16 -8.65 -8.09 -1.52
C ASP A 16 -7.34 -8.84 -1.37
N THR A 17 -7.29 -9.87 -0.54
CA THR A 17 -6.07 -10.67 -0.39
C THR A 17 -5.77 -11.49 -1.64
N GLU A 18 -6.78 -11.96 -2.34
CA GLU A 18 -6.58 -12.64 -3.63
C GLU A 18 -5.98 -11.69 -4.66
N TRP A 19 -6.49 -10.46 -4.74
CA TRP A 19 -5.92 -9.45 -5.63
C TRP A 19 -4.46 -9.16 -5.29
N LEU A 20 -4.14 -9.01 -4.01
CA LEU A 20 -2.76 -8.79 -3.57
C LEU A 20 -1.85 -9.93 -4.01
N ARG A 21 -2.27 -11.17 -3.79
CA ARG A 21 -1.46 -12.33 -4.18
C ARG A 21 -1.21 -12.42 -5.68
N SER A 22 -2.07 -11.83 -6.49
CA SER A 22 -1.93 -11.85 -7.95
C SER A 22 -1.13 -10.67 -8.50
N CYS A 23 -0.74 -9.70 -7.66
CA CYS A 23 -0.01 -8.51 -8.10
C CYS A 23 1.48 -8.76 -8.24
N ASP A 24 2.10 -8.11 -9.23
CA ASP A 24 3.55 -8.07 -9.40
C ASP A 24 4.19 -7.07 -8.44
N MET A 25 3.47 -6.02 -8.08
CA MET A 25 3.89 -5.00 -7.13
C MET A 25 2.68 -4.28 -6.57
N VAL A 26 2.86 -3.63 -5.44
CA VAL A 26 1.83 -2.78 -4.82
C VAL A 26 2.36 -1.34 -4.79
N ILE A 27 1.54 -0.41 -5.24
CA ILE A 27 1.83 1.03 -5.17
C ILE A 27 0.74 1.67 -4.32
N ALA A 28 1.14 2.32 -3.25
CA ALA A 28 0.19 2.92 -2.30
C ALA A 28 0.54 4.39 -2.05
N GLU A 29 -0.49 5.19 -1.75
CA GLU A 29 -0.32 6.55 -1.29
C GLU A 29 -0.77 6.59 0.18
N CYS A 30 0.15 6.88 1.09
CA CYS A 30 -0.07 6.71 2.53
C CYS A 30 0.00 8.02 3.30
N THR A 31 -0.33 9.15 2.68
CA THR A 31 -0.39 10.43 3.39
C THR A 31 -1.41 10.41 4.52
N CYS A 32 -2.57 9.79 4.28
CA CYS A 32 -3.61 9.63 5.29
C CYS A 32 -3.56 8.21 5.86
N PRO A 33 -3.47 8.07 7.20
CA PRO A 33 -3.45 6.75 7.82
C PRO A 33 -4.71 5.95 7.52
N SER A 34 -4.53 4.64 7.31
CA SER A 34 -5.63 3.70 7.09
C SER A 34 -5.23 2.34 7.65
N LEU A 35 -6.08 1.79 8.52
CA LEU A 35 -5.84 0.46 9.08
C LEU A 35 -5.87 -0.62 8.01
N GLY A 36 -6.82 -0.52 7.06
CA GLY A 36 -6.93 -1.48 5.97
C GLY A 36 -5.71 -1.47 5.06
N VAL A 37 -5.23 -0.29 4.69
CA VAL A 37 -4.04 -0.16 3.86
C VAL A 37 -2.82 -0.70 4.60
N GLY A 38 -2.65 -0.38 5.89
CA GLY A 38 -1.54 -0.91 6.69
C GLY A 38 -1.53 -2.43 6.70
N TYR A 39 -2.69 -3.06 6.86
CA TYR A 39 -2.80 -4.52 6.81
C TYR A 39 -2.39 -5.06 5.44
N GLU A 40 -2.86 -4.44 4.37
CA GLU A 40 -2.54 -4.87 3.02
C GLU A 40 -1.04 -4.77 2.71
N LEU A 41 -0.37 -3.72 3.21
CA LEU A 41 1.07 -3.56 3.03
C LEU A 41 1.85 -4.65 3.78
N ALA A 42 1.45 -4.96 5.01
CA ALA A 42 2.07 -6.04 5.78
C ALA A 42 1.83 -7.40 5.12
N TYR A 43 0.64 -7.61 4.57
CA TYR A 43 0.30 -8.82 3.83
C TYR A 43 1.21 -8.98 2.61
N ALA A 44 1.40 -7.89 1.85
CA ALA A 44 2.28 -7.90 0.69
C ALA A 44 3.73 -8.26 1.08
N GLU A 45 4.21 -7.69 2.17
CA GLU A 45 5.54 -8.02 2.68
C GLU A 45 5.66 -9.51 3.02
N ALA A 46 4.67 -10.05 3.70
CA ALA A 46 4.66 -11.46 4.09
C ALA A 46 4.66 -12.41 2.89
N HIS A 47 4.18 -11.93 1.75
CA HIS A 47 4.10 -12.73 0.52
C HIS A 47 5.16 -12.33 -0.50
N ASN A 48 6.16 -11.55 -0.09
CA ASN A 48 7.28 -11.13 -0.94
C ASN A 48 6.87 -10.33 -2.18
N ILE A 49 5.78 -9.57 -2.06
CA ILE A 49 5.31 -8.70 -3.13
C ILE A 49 5.96 -7.33 -2.95
N PRO A 50 6.69 -6.80 -3.95
CA PRO A 50 7.31 -5.47 -3.82
C PRO A 50 6.28 -4.38 -3.54
N VAL A 51 6.62 -3.46 -2.64
CA VAL A 51 5.72 -2.37 -2.21
C VAL A 51 6.43 -1.03 -2.37
N HIS A 52 5.78 -0.10 -3.05
CA HIS A 52 6.26 1.27 -3.23
C HIS A 52 5.22 2.21 -2.61
N ILE A 53 5.67 3.06 -1.70
CA ILE A 53 4.77 3.92 -0.92
C ILE A 53 5.08 5.39 -1.19
N PHE A 54 4.11 6.09 -1.79
CA PHE A 54 4.16 7.53 -1.95
C PHE A 54 3.54 8.20 -0.73
N TYR A 55 4.11 9.33 -0.30
CA TYR A 55 3.50 10.15 0.74
C TYR A 55 3.93 11.60 0.58
N ASP A 56 3.01 12.52 0.92
CA ASP A 56 3.28 13.96 0.89
C ASP A 56 4.03 14.33 2.17
N LYS A 57 5.31 14.58 2.06
CA LYS A 57 6.19 14.84 3.21
C LYS A 57 5.86 16.13 3.94
N SER A 58 5.12 17.04 3.31
CA SER A 58 4.72 18.29 3.95
C SER A 58 3.45 18.16 4.79
N LYS A 59 2.68 17.08 4.60
CA LYS A 59 1.36 16.91 5.23
C LYS A 59 1.31 15.84 6.29
N THR A 60 2.31 15.00 6.41
CA THR A 60 2.24 13.88 7.33
C THR A 60 3.59 13.51 7.92
N ASN A 61 3.54 13.02 9.16
CA ASN A 61 4.62 12.25 9.74
C ASN A 61 4.28 10.79 9.49
N ILE A 62 4.88 10.23 8.45
CA ILE A 62 4.59 8.85 8.05
C ILE A 62 4.84 7.88 9.22
N SER A 63 4.02 6.85 9.33
CA SER A 63 4.15 5.84 10.38
C SER A 63 5.57 5.26 10.43
N ALA A 64 6.13 5.18 11.64
CA ALA A 64 7.43 4.54 11.85
C ALA A 64 7.42 3.08 11.41
N MET A 65 6.28 2.40 11.49
CA MET A 65 6.16 1.01 11.06
C MET A 65 6.36 0.85 9.55
N LEU A 66 6.07 1.90 8.79
CA LEU A 66 6.31 1.90 7.34
C LEU A 66 7.70 2.45 7.03
N ASN A 67 8.00 3.63 7.57
CA ASN A 67 9.27 4.32 7.24
C ASN A 67 10.49 3.60 7.79
N GLY A 68 10.34 2.89 8.90
CA GLY A 68 11.44 2.15 9.52
C GLY A 68 11.67 0.75 8.94
N ASN A 69 10.80 0.31 8.04
CA ASN A 69 10.91 -1.02 7.45
C ASN A 69 11.59 -0.95 6.09
N ALA A 70 12.81 -1.49 6.00
CA ALA A 70 13.60 -1.46 4.78
C ALA A 70 12.97 -2.21 3.62
N TYR A 71 11.98 -3.04 3.88
CA TYR A 71 11.27 -3.75 2.81
C TYR A 71 10.51 -2.80 1.89
N PHE A 72 9.91 -1.75 2.46
CA PHE A 72 9.09 -0.81 1.71
C PHE A 72 9.97 0.24 1.02
N ASN A 73 9.71 0.49 -0.25
CA ASN A 73 10.35 1.58 -0.98
C ASN A 73 9.57 2.87 -0.71
N MET A 74 10.12 3.73 0.14
CA MET A 74 9.46 4.97 0.56
C MET A 74 9.78 6.10 -0.41
N LEU A 75 8.75 6.74 -0.95
CA LEU A 75 8.87 7.75 -2.01
C LEU A 75 8.18 9.05 -1.56
N PRO A 76 8.88 9.90 -0.81
CA PRO A 76 8.32 11.20 -0.41
C PRO A 76 8.19 12.11 -1.62
N TYR A 77 7.13 12.90 -1.68
CA TYR A 77 6.94 13.91 -2.72
C TYR A 77 6.50 15.23 -2.10
N GLU A 78 6.75 16.33 -2.81
CA GLU A 78 6.30 17.66 -2.40
C GLU A 78 5.08 18.11 -3.18
N LYS A 79 5.02 17.76 -4.47
CA LYS A 79 3.92 18.11 -5.37
C LYS A 79 3.40 16.85 -6.03
N GLU A 80 2.10 16.83 -6.24
CA GLU A 80 1.44 15.68 -6.88
C GLU A 80 2.08 15.31 -8.22
N ASP A 81 2.52 16.31 -8.99
CA ASP A 81 3.17 16.06 -10.28
C ASP A 81 4.47 15.27 -10.17
N ASP A 82 5.11 15.27 -9.00
CA ASP A 82 6.35 14.51 -8.78
C ASP A 82 6.11 13.00 -8.82
N ILE A 83 4.87 12.56 -8.62
CA ILE A 83 4.51 11.14 -8.60
C ILE A 83 4.65 10.51 -9.98
N TYR A 84 4.28 11.23 -11.04
CA TYR A 84 4.16 10.65 -12.37
C TYR A 84 5.48 10.13 -12.95
N PRO A 85 6.60 10.86 -12.87
CA PRO A 85 7.88 10.30 -13.33
C PRO A 85 8.30 9.05 -12.57
N CYS A 86 8.02 9.02 -11.27
CA CYS A 86 8.33 7.84 -10.45
C CYS A 86 7.48 6.64 -10.84
N LEU A 87 6.18 6.87 -11.12
CA LEU A 87 5.29 5.80 -11.59
C LEU A 87 5.77 5.23 -12.91
N ASP A 88 6.14 6.10 -13.86
CA ASP A 88 6.64 5.67 -15.16
C ASP A 88 7.87 4.79 -15.00
N GLU A 89 8.80 5.18 -14.14
CA GLU A 89 10.00 4.39 -13.86
C GLU A 89 9.66 3.04 -13.26
N LEU A 90 8.79 3.00 -12.27
CA LEU A 90 8.38 1.75 -11.61
C LEU A 90 7.70 0.80 -12.60
N LEU A 91 6.82 1.31 -13.45
CA LEU A 91 6.11 0.50 -14.42
C LEU A 91 7.04 -0.03 -15.51
N CYS A 92 8.06 0.71 -15.88
CA CYS A 92 9.04 0.27 -16.88
C CYS A 92 9.97 -0.83 -16.38
N ARG A 93 10.09 -1.01 -15.07
CA ARG A 93 10.94 -2.04 -14.46
C ARG A 93 10.29 -3.42 -14.42
N ARG A 94 9.02 -3.49 -14.75
CA ARG A 94 8.27 -4.74 -14.66
C ARG A 94 8.74 -5.81 -15.64
#